data_4080a773e3c38d5a19dd3a853da5fd9d
#
_entry.id   4080a773e3c38d5a19dd3a853da5fd9d
#
_cell.length_a   1.000
_cell.length_b   1.000
_cell.length_c   1.000
_cell.angle_alpha   90.00
_cell.angle_beta   90.00
_cell.angle_gamma   90.00
#
_symmetry.space_group_name_H-M   'P 1'
#
loop_
_entity.id
_entity.type
_entity.pdbx_description
1 polymer ?
#
loop_
_entity_poly.entity_id
_entity_poly.type
_entity_poly.pdbx_seq_one_letter_code
_entity_poly.pdbx_strand_id
1 'polypeptide(L)'
;LDTPGHQDFAEDTYRTLTAVDSVIIVIDVAKGVETQTRKLMEVCRMRKTPVIVFVNKLDREGQDPFDLLDEIESELKIAVRPLSWPINIGQRFKGVYNIYEKNLNLYTPSKQVVTEAIEFRDIDSPELEKHIGESDATKLRADLELISGVYPDFDVEKYLSGDLAPVFFGSALNNFGVRELLDCFVEIAPSPRPVQAIEREVRPEEEAFSGFVFKIHANMDPNHRSCIAFVKVCSGTFVRNENYKHVRLDKMMRFSSPTAFMAQRKSTVDEAYPGDIVGLPDTGNFKIGDTLTAGEDLHYKGLPSFSPEMFKYIENTDPMKTKQ
;
A
#
# COMPACT_ATOMS: atom_id res chain seq x y z
N LEU A 1 -4.12 -2.89 -1.72
CA LEU A 1 -3.65 -4.26 -1.54
C LEU A 1 -2.97 -4.41 -0.19
N ASP A 2 -3.39 -5.37 0.61
CA ASP A 2 -2.76 -5.71 1.88
C ASP A 2 -1.70 -6.80 1.65
N THR A 3 -0.52 -6.64 2.29
CA THR A 3 0.57 -7.61 2.19
C THR A 3 1.00 -8.06 3.58
N PRO A 4 1.19 -9.36 3.80
CA PRO A 4 1.72 -9.85 5.06
C PRO A 4 3.17 -9.38 5.26
N GLY A 5 3.49 -8.93 6.49
CA GLY A 5 4.85 -8.50 6.85
C GLY A 5 5.81 -9.64 7.17
N HIS A 6 5.36 -10.90 7.15
CA HIS A 6 6.18 -12.04 7.51
C HIS A 6 7.10 -12.47 6.36
N GLN A 7 8.29 -12.95 6.71
CA GLN A 7 9.35 -13.31 5.76
C GLN A 7 8.94 -14.38 4.74
N ASP A 8 8.08 -15.31 5.14
CA ASP A 8 7.59 -16.42 4.29
C ASP A 8 6.72 -15.94 3.10
N PHE A 9 6.24 -14.70 3.13
CA PHE A 9 5.41 -14.10 2.09
C PHE A 9 6.13 -13.03 1.27
N ALA A 10 7.46 -12.96 1.35
CA ALA A 10 8.25 -11.93 0.68
C ALA A 10 8.01 -11.91 -0.84
N GLU A 11 7.94 -13.07 -1.49
CA GLU A 11 7.71 -13.20 -2.93
C GLU A 11 6.37 -12.59 -3.36
N ASP A 12 5.30 -12.89 -2.63
CA ASP A 12 3.96 -12.34 -2.88
C ASP A 12 3.94 -10.82 -2.71
N THR A 13 4.65 -10.31 -1.71
CA THR A 13 4.77 -8.87 -1.46
C THR A 13 5.54 -8.19 -2.58
N TYR A 14 6.65 -8.76 -3.04
CA TYR A 14 7.41 -8.22 -4.18
C TYR A 14 6.55 -8.15 -5.45
N ARG A 15 5.78 -9.20 -5.76
CA ARG A 15 4.85 -9.21 -6.89
C ARG A 15 3.76 -8.15 -6.74
N THR A 16 3.21 -7.99 -5.55
CA THR A 16 2.21 -6.98 -5.25
C THR A 16 2.75 -5.56 -5.47
N LEU A 17 4.01 -5.29 -5.06
CA LEU A 17 4.67 -4.00 -5.30
C LEU A 17 4.82 -3.65 -6.79
N THR A 18 4.77 -4.65 -7.70
CA THR A 18 4.78 -4.36 -9.14
C THR A 18 3.45 -3.84 -9.67
N ALA A 19 2.37 -4.08 -8.95
CA ALA A 19 1.01 -3.74 -9.36
C ALA A 19 0.49 -2.43 -8.75
N VAL A 20 1.25 -1.80 -7.85
CA VAL A 20 0.81 -0.58 -7.15
C VAL A 20 1.62 0.64 -7.57
N ASP A 21 1.01 1.81 -7.47
CA ASP A 21 1.61 3.08 -7.84
C ASP A 21 2.07 3.90 -6.62
N SER A 22 1.66 3.51 -5.40
CA SER A 22 2.10 4.07 -4.11
C SER A 22 2.05 3.00 -3.02
N VAL A 23 2.77 3.20 -1.92
CA VAL A 23 2.90 2.26 -0.80
C VAL A 23 2.72 2.96 0.53
N ILE A 24 1.98 2.36 1.45
CA ILE A 24 1.94 2.74 2.85
C ILE A 24 2.76 1.72 3.63
N ILE A 25 3.84 2.18 4.27
CA ILE A 25 4.66 1.37 5.19
C ILE A 25 4.13 1.56 6.61
N VAL A 26 3.74 0.46 7.25
CA VAL A 26 3.26 0.49 8.64
C VAL A 26 4.39 0.05 9.56
N ILE A 27 4.80 0.93 10.48
CA ILE A 27 5.86 0.70 11.47
C ILE A 27 5.25 0.61 12.86
N ASP A 28 5.62 -0.41 13.61
CA ASP A 28 5.24 -0.56 15.02
C ASP A 28 6.12 0.35 15.87
N VAL A 29 5.51 1.26 16.66
CA VAL A 29 6.24 2.24 17.49
C VAL A 29 7.24 1.59 18.46
N ALA A 30 7.00 0.36 18.90
CA ALA A 30 7.88 -0.35 19.83
C ALA A 30 9.02 -1.11 19.13
N LYS A 31 8.77 -1.58 17.88
CA LYS A 31 9.73 -2.41 17.15
C LYS A 31 10.63 -1.63 16.21
N GLY A 32 10.17 -0.47 15.74
CA GLY A 32 10.88 0.32 14.72
C GLY A 32 10.95 -0.37 13.36
N VAL A 33 12.03 -0.14 12.64
CA VAL A 33 12.24 -0.66 11.27
C VAL A 33 12.73 -2.10 11.29
N GLU A 34 11.86 -3.03 10.93
CA GLU A 34 12.17 -4.46 10.87
C GLU A 34 12.92 -4.82 9.56
N THR A 35 13.67 -5.93 9.57
CA THR A 35 14.50 -6.38 8.44
C THR A 35 13.70 -6.51 7.14
N GLN A 36 12.47 -6.98 7.21
CA GLN A 36 11.62 -7.13 6.03
C GLN A 36 11.22 -5.78 5.44
N THR A 37 10.95 -4.79 6.29
CA THR A 37 10.65 -3.42 5.86
C THR A 37 11.79 -2.81 5.05
N ARG A 38 13.06 -3.03 5.47
CA ARG A 38 14.25 -2.57 4.72
C ARG A 38 14.29 -3.17 3.31
N LYS A 39 14.10 -4.49 3.20
CA LYS A 39 14.11 -5.19 1.90
C LYS A 39 13.02 -4.69 0.96
N LEU A 40 11.82 -4.49 1.48
CA LEU A 40 10.68 -3.99 0.70
C LEU A 40 10.91 -2.55 0.26
N MET A 41 11.51 -1.72 1.12
CA MET A 41 11.87 -0.34 0.77
C MET A 41 12.94 -0.28 -0.33
N GLU A 42 13.87 -1.22 -0.39
CA GLU A 42 14.82 -1.31 -1.52
C GLU A 42 14.08 -1.46 -2.85
N VAL A 43 13.04 -2.29 -2.89
CA VAL A 43 12.21 -2.47 -4.11
C VAL A 43 11.45 -1.19 -4.44
N CYS A 44 10.84 -0.53 -3.45
CA CYS A 44 10.14 0.75 -3.66
C CYS A 44 11.09 1.80 -4.25
N ARG A 45 12.32 1.91 -3.69
CA ARG A 45 13.34 2.84 -4.15
C ARG A 45 13.81 2.55 -5.58
N MET A 46 14.09 1.28 -5.92
CA MET A 46 14.48 0.87 -7.28
C MET A 46 13.41 1.25 -8.32
N ARG A 47 12.15 1.23 -7.93
CA ARG A 47 11.00 1.54 -8.77
C ARG A 47 10.58 3.02 -8.68
N LYS A 48 11.20 3.79 -7.79
CA LYS A 48 10.78 5.15 -7.44
C LYS A 48 9.30 5.21 -7.06
N THR A 49 8.85 4.21 -6.30
CA THR A 49 7.46 4.15 -5.82
C THR A 49 7.31 5.10 -4.62
N PRO A 50 6.38 6.07 -4.64
CA PRO A 50 6.11 6.93 -3.50
C PRO A 50 5.71 6.12 -2.27
N VAL A 51 6.22 6.53 -1.12
CA VAL A 51 6.01 5.86 0.15
C VAL A 51 5.45 6.84 1.17
N ILE A 52 4.40 6.43 1.87
CA ILE A 52 3.90 7.08 3.08
C ILE A 52 4.23 6.16 4.25
N VAL A 53 4.66 6.71 5.37
CA VAL A 53 4.91 5.95 6.59
C VAL A 53 3.79 6.19 7.60
N PHE A 54 3.28 5.13 8.19
CA PHE A 54 2.33 5.16 9.30
C PHE A 54 2.93 4.50 10.53
N VAL A 55 3.27 5.31 11.54
CA VAL A 55 3.73 4.81 12.84
C VAL A 55 2.52 4.41 13.66
N ASN A 56 2.37 3.12 13.88
CA ASN A 56 1.21 2.48 14.46
C ASN A 56 1.43 2.08 15.92
N LYS A 57 0.34 1.88 16.64
CA LYS A 57 0.27 1.40 18.05
C LYS A 57 0.75 2.41 19.07
N LEU A 58 0.51 3.71 18.86
CA LEU A 58 0.86 4.76 19.83
C LEU A 58 0.17 4.62 21.19
N ASP A 59 -0.88 3.83 21.28
CA ASP A 59 -1.54 3.43 22.52
C ASP A 59 -0.70 2.48 23.40
N ARG A 60 0.48 2.08 22.92
CA ARG A 60 1.44 1.23 23.63
C ARG A 60 2.76 1.97 23.86
N GLU A 61 3.50 1.53 24.89
CA GLU A 61 4.86 2.00 25.10
C GLU A 61 5.76 1.67 23.90
N GLY A 62 6.60 2.60 23.53
CA GLY A 62 7.45 2.48 22.36
C GLY A 62 8.64 3.44 22.36
N GLN A 63 9.30 3.57 21.23
CA GLN A 63 10.43 4.47 21.04
C GLN A 63 9.99 5.94 21.03
N ASP A 64 10.91 6.84 21.34
CA ASP A 64 10.69 8.27 21.16
C ASP A 64 10.41 8.58 19.69
N PRO A 65 9.43 9.45 19.36
CA PRO A 65 9.09 9.76 17.99
C PRO A 65 10.25 10.33 17.15
N PHE A 66 11.15 11.12 17.72
CA PHE A 66 12.31 11.65 17.01
C PHE A 66 13.34 10.55 16.74
N ASP A 67 13.66 9.71 17.74
CA ASP A 67 14.56 8.57 17.56
C ASP A 67 14.05 7.63 16.47
N LEU A 68 12.73 7.43 16.41
CA LEU A 68 12.10 6.59 15.40
C LEU A 68 12.16 7.22 13.99
N LEU A 69 12.01 8.53 13.88
CA LEU A 69 12.19 9.22 12.59
C LEU A 69 13.64 9.11 12.09
N ASP A 70 14.62 9.26 12.97
CA ASP A 70 16.03 9.09 12.64
C ASP A 70 16.33 7.64 12.20
N GLU A 71 15.74 6.64 12.89
CA GLU A 71 15.82 5.24 12.47
C GLU A 71 15.22 5.03 11.08
N ILE A 72 14.02 5.59 10.81
CA ILE A 72 13.36 5.49 9.51
C ILE A 72 14.23 6.09 8.40
N GLU A 73 14.79 7.29 8.59
CA GLU A 73 15.65 7.93 7.59
C GLU A 73 16.92 7.11 7.33
N SER A 74 17.60 6.70 8.38
CA SER A 74 18.87 5.97 8.28
C SER A 74 18.72 4.57 7.68
N GLU A 75 17.68 3.84 8.10
CA GLU A 75 17.47 2.44 7.71
C GLU A 75 16.77 2.31 6.35
N LEU A 76 15.78 3.17 6.08
CA LEU A 76 15.06 3.16 4.81
C LEU A 76 15.72 4.02 3.73
N LYS A 77 16.69 4.88 4.10
CA LYS A 77 17.44 5.78 3.20
C LYS A 77 16.51 6.65 2.38
N ILE A 78 15.58 7.29 3.04
CA ILE A 78 14.62 8.24 2.47
C ILE A 78 14.44 9.40 3.44
N ALA A 79 14.39 10.63 2.94
CA ALA A 79 14.04 11.77 3.78
C ALA A 79 12.61 11.64 4.29
N VAL A 80 12.35 12.05 5.52
CA VAL A 80 11.00 12.02 6.10
C VAL A 80 10.50 13.43 6.41
N ARG A 81 9.16 13.59 6.38
CA ARG A 81 8.47 14.76 6.90
C ARG A 81 7.28 14.32 7.73
N PRO A 82 7.27 14.52 9.06
CA PRO A 82 6.08 14.28 9.86
C PRO A 82 4.97 15.26 9.44
N LEU A 83 3.81 14.73 9.08
CA LEU A 83 2.58 15.47 8.80
C LEU A 83 1.57 15.38 9.95
N SER A 84 1.78 14.50 10.91
CA SER A 84 1.14 14.52 12.21
C SER A 84 2.16 14.29 13.32
N TRP A 85 1.86 14.72 14.54
CA TRP A 85 2.75 14.57 15.68
C TRP A 85 2.01 14.07 16.92
N PRO A 86 2.54 13.04 17.62
CA PRO A 86 1.86 12.47 18.78
C PRO A 86 1.98 13.35 20.03
N ILE A 87 0.91 13.42 20.80
CA ILE A 87 0.88 14.03 22.12
C ILE A 87 1.06 12.91 23.13
N ASN A 88 2.31 12.66 23.50
CA ASN A 88 2.77 11.52 24.27
C ASN A 88 2.53 10.16 23.56
N ILE A 89 2.95 9.07 24.21
CA ILE A 89 2.78 7.68 23.75
C ILE A 89 2.42 6.79 24.94
N GLY A 90 1.98 5.57 24.65
CA GLY A 90 1.64 4.57 25.67
C GLY A 90 0.44 4.97 26.51
N GLN A 91 0.53 4.75 27.82
CA GLN A 91 -0.56 5.09 28.74
C GLN A 91 -0.87 6.58 28.84
N ARG A 92 0.07 7.44 28.43
CA ARG A 92 -0.09 8.89 28.42
C ARG A 92 -0.50 9.45 27.08
N PHE A 93 -0.73 8.61 26.07
CA PHE A 93 -1.15 9.03 24.75
C PHE A 93 -2.47 9.78 24.78
N LYS A 94 -2.46 11.06 24.40
CA LYS A 94 -3.63 11.95 24.43
C LYS A 94 -4.23 12.19 23.05
N GLY A 95 -3.44 12.03 21.98
CA GLY A 95 -3.89 12.32 20.65
C GLY A 95 -2.74 12.64 19.68
N VAL A 96 -3.07 13.16 18.54
CA VAL A 96 -2.11 13.69 17.55
C VAL A 96 -2.50 15.11 17.14
N TYR A 97 -1.49 15.93 16.89
CA TYR A 97 -1.65 17.18 16.17
C TYR A 97 -1.35 16.93 14.68
N ASN A 98 -2.31 17.17 13.80
CA ASN A 98 -2.13 17.12 12.37
C ASN A 98 -1.47 18.41 11.90
N ILE A 99 -0.19 18.34 11.53
CA ILE A 99 0.62 19.48 11.09
C ILE A 99 0.14 19.97 9.71
N TYR A 100 -0.29 19.04 8.86
CA TYR A 100 -0.72 19.30 7.49
C TYR A 100 -2.02 20.12 7.46
N GLU A 101 -3.02 19.69 8.21
CA GLU A 101 -4.34 20.33 8.26
C GLU A 101 -4.48 21.37 9.39
N LYS A 102 -3.50 21.43 10.31
CA LYS A 102 -3.51 22.31 11.51
C LYS A 102 -4.74 22.05 12.39
N ASN A 103 -4.93 20.79 12.76
CA ASN A 103 -6.00 20.38 13.67
C ASN A 103 -5.50 19.44 14.75
N LEU A 104 -6.26 19.39 15.85
CA LEU A 104 -5.99 18.56 17.02
C LEU A 104 -6.99 17.41 17.07
N ASN A 105 -6.49 16.18 17.07
CA ASN A 105 -7.27 14.97 17.21
C ASN A 105 -7.00 14.34 18.56
N LEU A 106 -8.00 14.38 19.45
CA LEU A 106 -7.88 13.80 20.79
C LEU A 106 -8.23 12.32 20.77
N TYR A 107 -7.37 11.52 21.42
CA TYR A 107 -7.55 10.07 21.48
C TYR A 107 -8.64 9.71 22.49
N THR A 108 -9.59 8.94 22.05
CA THR A 108 -10.58 8.27 22.90
C THR A 108 -10.52 6.77 22.65
N PRO A 109 -10.26 5.93 23.65
CA PRO A 109 -10.19 4.47 23.47
C PRO A 109 -11.55 3.93 23.02
N SER A 110 -11.77 3.85 21.71
CA SER A 110 -13.02 3.33 21.15
C SER A 110 -12.77 2.85 19.72
N LYS A 111 -13.27 1.65 19.41
CA LYS A 111 -13.23 1.10 18.05
C LYS A 111 -14.31 1.69 17.13
N GLN A 112 -15.23 2.48 17.63
CA GLN A 112 -16.44 2.90 16.92
C GLN A 112 -16.62 4.42 16.79
N VAL A 113 -15.89 5.22 17.55
CA VAL A 113 -16.07 6.67 17.57
C VAL A 113 -14.93 7.32 16.79
N VAL A 114 -15.28 7.96 15.68
CA VAL A 114 -14.40 8.94 15.03
C VAL A 114 -14.57 10.22 15.81
N THR A 115 -13.54 10.63 16.54
CA THR A 115 -13.53 11.91 17.25
C THR A 115 -13.50 13.05 16.23
N GLU A 116 -14.33 14.06 16.38
CA GLU A 116 -14.24 15.25 15.53
C GLU A 116 -12.93 15.97 15.79
N ALA A 117 -12.24 16.33 14.72
CA ALA A 117 -11.01 17.12 14.78
C ALA A 117 -11.34 18.54 15.27
N ILE A 118 -10.52 19.07 16.16
CA ILE A 118 -10.63 20.44 16.62
C ILE A 118 -9.67 21.29 15.78
N GLU A 119 -10.19 22.26 15.03
CA GLU A 119 -9.33 23.19 14.28
C GLU A 119 -8.48 24.02 15.25
N PHE A 120 -7.17 23.94 15.08
CA PHE A 120 -6.18 24.71 15.83
C PHE A 120 -5.22 25.38 14.85
N ARG A 121 -5.62 26.54 14.33
CA ARG A 121 -4.77 27.31 13.38
C ARG A 121 -3.60 28.00 14.08
N ASP A 122 -3.78 28.34 15.36
CA ASP A 122 -2.77 29.00 16.18
C ASP A 122 -2.38 28.07 17.33
N ILE A 123 -1.23 27.43 17.18
CA ILE A 123 -0.67 26.50 18.17
C ILE A 123 -0.29 27.21 19.48
N ASP A 124 -0.08 28.52 19.44
CA ASP A 124 0.25 29.34 20.62
C ASP A 124 -0.98 29.76 21.42
N SER A 125 -2.17 29.47 20.91
CA SER A 125 -3.42 29.76 21.63
C SER A 125 -3.48 29.08 22.99
N PRO A 126 -3.87 29.81 24.06
CA PRO A 126 -4.09 29.23 25.41
C PRO A 126 -5.19 28.15 25.44
N GLU A 127 -6.00 28.04 24.39
CA GLU A 127 -7.02 27.00 24.30
C GLU A 127 -6.41 25.61 24.18
N LEU A 128 -5.23 25.47 23.57
CA LEU A 128 -4.51 24.20 23.51
C LEU A 128 -4.28 23.60 24.91
N GLU A 129 -3.89 24.46 25.86
CA GLU A 129 -3.65 24.06 27.27
C GLU A 129 -4.90 23.52 27.97
N LYS A 130 -6.07 24.02 27.59
CA LYS A 130 -7.35 23.51 28.11
C LYS A 130 -7.64 22.09 27.64
N HIS A 131 -7.18 21.72 26.47
CA HIS A 131 -7.44 20.40 25.87
C HIS A 131 -6.42 19.34 26.31
N ILE A 132 -5.14 19.69 26.36
CA ILE A 132 -4.08 18.71 26.61
C ILE A 132 -3.27 18.97 27.88
N GLY A 133 -3.46 20.12 28.54
CA GLY A 133 -2.71 20.56 29.71
C GLY A 133 -1.46 21.36 29.37
N GLU A 134 -1.02 22.23 30.27
CA GLU A 134 0.09 23.18 30.07
C GLU A 134 1.43 22.48 29.70
N SER A 135 1.77 21.41 30.43
CA SER A 135 3.02 20.67 30.19
C SER A 135 3.08 20.06 28.80
N ASP A 136 1.99 19.41 28.34
CA ASP A 136 1.95 18.76 27.03
C ASP A 136 1.82 19.78 25.90
N ALA A 137 1.14 20.91 26.12
CA ALA A 137 1.09 22.01 25.16
C ALA A 137 2.46 22.62 24.94
N THR A 138 3.21 22.87 26.04
CA THR A 138 4.58 23.40 25.96
C THR A 138 5.50 22.45 25.22
N LYS A 139 5.42 21.14 25.53
CA LYS A 139 6.20 20.12 24.81
C LYS A 139 5.84 20.08 23.34
N LEU A 140 4.55 20.06 23.00
CA LEU A 140 4.10 20.02 21.60
C LEU A 140 4.62 21.22 20.80
N ARG A 141 4.57 22.43 21.36
CA ARG A 141 5.13 23.64 20.72
C ARG A 141 6.62 23.50 20.44
N ALA A 142 7.39 23.05 21.43
CA ALA A 142 8.83 22.82 21.26
C ALA A 142 9.14 21.73 20.21
N ASP A 143 8.37 20.63 20.22
CA ASP A 143 8.53 19.58 19.23
C ASP A 143 8.22 20.07 17.81
N LEU A 144 7.16 20.87 17.63
CA LEU A 144 6.79 21.43 16.32
C LEU A 144 7.83 22.47 15.80
N GLU A 145 8.40 23.26 16.70
CA GLU A 145 9.51 24.17 16.36
C GLU A 145 10.72 23.38 15.88
N LEU A 146 11.08 22.31 16.59
CA LEU A 146 12.17 21.41 16.21
C LEU A 146 11.91 20.76 14.85
N ILE A 147 10.70 20.23 14.62
CA ILE A 147 10.30 19.65 13.34
C ILE A 147 10.47 20.65 12.20
N SER A 148 10.04 21.87 12.41
CA SER A 148 10.14 22.92 11.37
C SER A 148 11.58 23.33 11.08
N GLY A 149 12.48 23.19 12.06
CA GLY A 149 13.91 23.52 11.91
C GLY A 149 14.77 22.40 11.34
N VAL A 150 14.39 21.14 11.57
CA VAL A 150 15.22 19.97 11.22
C VAL A 150 14.75 19.30 9.93
N TYR A 151 13.44 19.12 9.76
CA TYR A 151 12.92 18.40 8.61
C TYR A 151 12.53 19.32 7.46
N PRO A 152 12.74 18.91 6.19
CA PRO A 152 12.34 19.71 5.03
C PRO A 152 10.82 19.92 5.01
N ASP A 153 10.36 21.01 4.41
CA ASP A 153 8.93 21.18 4.16
C ASP A 153 8.38 20.08 3.25
N PHE A 154 7.11 19.74 3.46
CA PHE A 154 6.46 18.76 2.63
C PHE A 154 6.34 19.26 1.18
N ASP A 155 6.83 18.42 0.28
CA ASP A 155 6.86 18.68 -1.16
C ASP A 155 6.28 17.45 -1.88
N VAL A 156 5.15 17.63 -2.54
CA VAL A 156 4.44 16.56 -3.26
C VAL A 156 5.28 16.00 -4.40
N GLU A 157 6.08 16.83 -5.10
CA GLU A 157 6.93 16.35 -6.19
C GLU A 157 8.04 15.44 -5.67
N LYS A 158 8.65 15.78 -4.52
CA LYS A 158 9.63 14.91 -3.85
C LYS A 158 9.00 13.61 -3.33
N TYR A 159 7.75 13.66 -2.86
CA TYR A 159 7.00 12.45 -2.52
C TYR A 159 6.77 11.59 -3.76
N LEU A 160 6.29 12.16 -4.85
CA LEU A 160 6.01 11.45 -6.10
C LEU A 160 7.26 10.86 -6.76
N SER A 161 8.44 11.50 -6.58
CA SER A 161 9.73 10.96 -7.04
C SER A 161 10.28 9.84 -6.16
N GLY A 162 9.73 9.65 -4.96
CA GLY A 162 10.20 8.68 -3.97
C GLY A 162 11.39 9.15 -3.14
N ASP A 163 11.65 10.47 -3.08
CA ASP A 163 12.76 11.07 -2.35
C ASP A 163 12.37 11.54 -0.94
N LEU A 164 11.06 11.75 -0.69
CA LEU A 164 10.52 12.19 0.59
C LEU A 164 9.31 11.34 0.98
N ALA A 165 9.27 10.87 2.22
CA ALA A 165 8.14 10.13 2.78
C ALA A 165 7.41 10.98 3.83
N PRO A 166 6.12 11.33 3.65
CA PRO A 166 5.30 11.86 4.72
C PRO A 166 5.08 10.80 5.79
N VAL A 167 5.11 11.21 7.07
CA VAL A 167 4.94 10.33 8.22
C VAL A 167 3.71 10.72 9.02
N PHE A 168 2.86 9.74 9.27
CA PHE A 168 1.68 9.86 10.14
C PHE A 168 1.81 8.97 11.36
N PHE A 169 1.21 9.39 12.45
CA PHE A 169 1.21 8.69 13.73
C PHE A 169 -0.22 8.32 14.14
N GLY A 170 -0.42 7.10 14.69
CA GLY A 170 -1.75 6.68 15.11
C GLY A 170 -1.82 5.31 15.79
N SER A 171 -3.05 4.81 15.93
CA SER A 171 -3.37 3.47 16.41
C SER A 171 -4.48 2.87 15.55
N ALA A 172 -4.10 2.02 14.60
CA ALA A 172 -5.04 1.42 13.66
C ALA A 172 -6.08 0.52 14.37
N LEU A 173 -5.70 -0.15 15.47
CA LEU A 173 -6.62 -0.97 16.26
C LEU A 173 -7.78 -0.15 16.82
N ASN A 174 -7.51 1.11 17.18
CA ASN A 174 -8.48 2.06 17.72
C ASN A 174 -9.04 2.98 16.64
N ASN A 175 -8.74 2.74 15.38
CA ASN A 175 -9.16 3.56 14.23
C ASN A 175 -8.78 5.04 14.39
N PHE A 176 -7.59 5.30 14.97
CA PHE A 176 -7.10 6.65 15.29
C PHE A 176 -5.90 7.03 14.41
N GLY A 177 -5.89 8.24 13.86
CA GLY A 177 -4.86 8.72 12.94
C GLY A 177 -4.94 8.12 11.52
N VAL A 178 -5.84 7.16 11.30
CA VAL A 178 -6.02 6.48 10.01
C VAL A 178 -6.76 7.36 9.00
N ARG A 179 -7.74 8.13 9.48
CA ARG A 179 -8.51 9.03 8.61
C ARG A 179 -7.62 10.12 8.02
N GLU A 180 -6.82 10.77 8.86
CA GLU A 180 -5.90 11.83 8.47
C GLU A 180 -4.87 11.34 7.44
N LEU A 181 -4.37 10.11 7.65
CA LEU A 181 -3.52 9.44 6.65
C LEU A 181 -4.26 9.24 5.33
N LEU A 182 -5.50 8.74 5.36
CA LEU A 182 -6.26 8.42 4.16
C LEU A 182 -6.73 9.68 3.43
N ASP A 183 -7.11 10.73 4.14
CA ASP A 183 -7.51 12.02 3.55
C ASP A 183 -6.33 12.63 2.81
N CYS A 184 -5.15 12.68 3.43
CA CYS A 184 -3.92 13.12 2.77
C CYS A 184 -3.54 12.19 1.61
N PHE A 185 -3.65 10.86 1.77
CA PHE A 185 -3.35 9.90 0.71
C PHE A 185 -4.20 10.14 -0.54
N VAL A 186 -5.50 10.38 -0.39
CA VAL A 186 -6.40 10.67 -1.52
C VAL A 186 -5.98 11.94 -2.26
N GLU A 187 -5.45 12.93 -1.53
CA GLU A 187 -4.99 14.20 -2.11
C GLU A 187 -3.67 14.07 -2.88
N ILE A 188 -2.70 13.33 -2.32
CA ILE A 188 -1.33 13.28 -2.85
C ILE A 188 -0.99 12.02 -3.65
N ALA A 189 -1.84 11.00 -3.62
CA ALA A 189 -1.58 9.73 -4.32
C ALA A 189 -1.37 9.95 -5.83
N PRO A 190 -0.38 9.30 -6.44
CA PRO A 190 -0.16 9.43 -7.87
C PRO A 190 -1.33 8.84 -8.66
N SER A 191 -1.62 9.43 -9.80
CA SER A 191 -2.38 8.76 -10.86
C SER A 191 -1.62 7.52 -11.35
N PRO A 192 -2.28 6.56 -12.00
CA PRO A 192 -1.63 5.40 -12.59
C PRO A 192 -0.46 5.82 -13.47
N ARG A 193 0.67 5.11 -13.35
CA ARG A 193 1.90 5.47 -14.05
C ARG A 193 2.08 4.65 -15.33
N PRO A 194 2.84 5.19 -16.32
CA PRO A 194 3.27 4.41 -17.47
C PRO A 194 4.04 3.15 -17.04
N VAL A 195 3.78 2.04 -17.72
CA VAL A 195 4.42 0.74 -17.46
C VAL A 195 5.25 0.31 -18.65
N GLN A 196 6.48 -0.16 -18.38
CA GLN A 196 7.39 -0.61 -19.43
C GLN A 196 7.05 -2.04 -19.89
N ALA A 197 6.80 -2.20 -21.16
CA ALA A 197 6.84 -3.48 -21.85
C ALA A 197 8.17 -3.68 -22.59
N ILE A 198 8.40 -4.87 -23.17
CA ILE A 198 9.58 -5.14 -23.99
C ILE A 198 9.53 -4.30 -25.25
N GLU A 199 8.35 -4.19 -25.84
CA GLU A 199 8.11 -3.56 -27.13
C GLU A 199 8.09 -2.04 -27.04
N ARG A 200 7.47 -1.49 -25.97
CA ARG A 200 7.33 -0.04 -25.77
C ARG A 200 6.92 0.31 -24.34
N GLU A 201 6.88 1.60 -24.06
CA GLU A 201 6.16 2.13 -22.89
C GLU A 201 4.65 2.14 -23.16
N VAL A 202 3.87 1.68 -22.20
CA VAL A 202 2.40 1.70 -22.22
C VAL A 202 1.93 2.78 -21.26
N ARG A 203 1.08 3.70 -21.76
CA ARG A 203 0.56 4.82 -20.99
C ARG A 203 -0.89 4.59 -20.56
N PRO A 204 -1.27 5.02 -19.36
CA PRO A 204 -2.64 4.85 -18.86
C PRO A 204 -3.72 5.49 -19.74
N GLU A 205 -3.37 6.58 -20.44
CA GLU A 205 -4.30 7.36 -21.28
C GLU A 205 -4.62 6.70 -22.63
N GLU A 206 -3.96 5.59 -22.98
CA GLU A 206 -4.20 4.89 -24.22
C GLU A 206 -5.60 4.25 -24.23
N GLU A 207 -6.30 4.33 -25.38
CA GLU A 207 -7.65 3.78 -25.53
C GLU A 207 -7.66 2.23 -25.53
N ALA A 208 -6.62 1.62 -26.08
CA ALA A 208 -6.52 0.17 -26.20
C ALA A 208 -6.24 -0.48 -24.84
N PHE A 209 -7.08 -1.43 -24.46
CA PHE A 209 -6.89 -2.18 -23.22
C PHE A 209 -5.61 -2.99 -23.21
N SER A 210 -4.88 -2.90 -22.12
CA SER A 210 -3.82 -3.83 -21.77
C SER A 210 -3.69 -4.00 -20.26
N GLY A 211 -3.24 -5.17 -19.84
CA GLY A 211 -2.99 -5.47 -18.44
C GLY A 211 -2.15 -6.73 -18.27
N PHE A 212 -1.59 -6.93 -17.08
CA PHE A 212 -0.76 -8.10 -16.79
C PHE A 212 -1.15 -8.79 -15.49
N VAL A 213 -0.93 -10.11 -15.46
CA VAL A 213 -1.15 -10.95 -14.29
C VAL A 213 0.03 -10.82 -13.33
N PHE A 214 -0.18 -10.28 -12.14
CA PHE A 214 0.88 -10.16 -11.12
C PHE A 214 0.76 -11.20 -10.01
N LYS A 215 -0.42 -11.78 -9.80
CA LYS A 215 -0.70 -12.75 -8.75
C LYS A 215 -1.76 -13.75 -9.19
N ILE A 216 -1.63 -15.01 -8.73
CA ILE A 216 -2.64 -16.05 -8.91
C ILE A 216 -2.96 -16.65 -7.56
N HIS A 217 -4.24 -16.66 -7.19
CA HIS A 217 -4.75 -17.34 -6.01
C HIS A 217 -5.43 -18.64 -6.43
N ALA A 218 -4.88 -19.76 -5.96
CA ALA A 218 -5.48 -21.07 -6.12
C ALA A 218 -6.30 -21.44 -4.87
N ASN A 219 -7.29 -22.33 -5.04
CA ASN A 219 -8.04 -22.96 -3.96
C ASN A 219 -8.74 -21.97 -2.98
N MET A 220 -9.27 -20.87 -3.48
CA MET A 220 -10.09 -19.95 -2.66
C MET A 220 -11.39 -20.63 -2.16
N ASP A 221 -11.91 -21.58 -2.91
CA ASP A 221 -12.99 -22.47 -2.49
C ASP A 221 -12.45 -23.92 -2.47
N PRO A 222 -12.43 -24.59 -1.31
CA PRO A 222 -11.95 -25.98 -1.19
C PRO A 222 -12.72 -26.98 -2.07
N ASN A 223 -13.95 -26.63 -2.45
CA ASN A 223 -14.81 -27.50 -3.27
C ASN A 223 -14.64 -27.27 -4.77
N HIS A 224 -13.96 -26.19 -5.17
CA HIS A 224 -13.76 -25.84 -6.57
C HIS A 224 -12.27 -25.65 -6.88
N ARG A 225 -11.81 -26.26 -7.99
CA ARG A 225 -10.43 -26.12 -8.50
C ARG A 225 -10.20 -24.80 -9.27
N SER A 226 -11.04 -23.78 -9.02
CA SER A 226 -10.91 -22.50 -9.70
C SER A 226 -9.80 -21.67 -9.06
N CYS A 227 -8.91 -21.18 -9.89
CA CYS A 227 -7.94 -20.13 -9.53
C CYS A 227 -8.53 -18.76 -9.88
N ILE A 228 -7.97 -17.72 -9.29
CA ILE A 228 -8.22 -16.35 -9.68
C ILE A 228 -6.89 -15.72 -10.04
N ALA A 229 -6.78 -15.27 -11.29
CA ALA A 229 -5.67 -14.48 -11.78
C ALA A 229 -5.96 -13.00 -11.54
N PHE A 230 -5.09 -12.31 -10.80
CA PHE A 230 -5.21 -10.88 -10.55
C PHE A 230 -4.44 -10.11 -11.62
N VAL A 231 -5.17 -9.30 -12.37
CA VAL A 231 -4.66 -8.48 -13.46
C VAL A 231 -4.65 -7.02 -13.05
N LYS A 232 -3.50 -6.34 -13.18
CA LYS A 232 -3.44 -4.88 -13.16
C LYS A 232 -3.83 -4.36 -14.54
N VAL A 233 -4.80 -3.46 -14.61
CA VAL A 233 -5.10 -2.70 -15.82
C VAL A 233 -4.04 -1.62 -16.00
N CYS A 234 -3.37 -1.60 -17.17
CA CYS A 234 -2.31 -0.65 -17.49
C CYS A 234 -2.75 0.45 -18.43
N SER A 235 -3.65 0.14 -19.36
CA SER A 235 -4.22 1.09 -20.33
C SER A 235 -5.63 0.70 -20.74
N GLY A 236 -6.37 1.64 -21.30
CA GLY A 236 -7.73 1.47 -21.79
C GLY A 236 -8.72 1.02 -20.72
N THR A 237 -9.83 0.47 -21.15
CA THR A 237 -10.88 0.00 -20.24
C THR A 237 -11.08 -1.49 -20.38
N PHE A 238 -11.01 -2.22 -19.26
CA PHE A 238 -11.48 -3.59 -19.21
C PHE A 238 -13.01 -3.59 -19.13
N VAL A 239 -13.66 -4.32 -20.02
CA VAL A 239 -15.13 -4.45 -20.05
C VAL A 239 -15.51 -5.92 -19.96
N ARG A 240 -16.43 -6.24 -19.06
CA ARG A 240 -16.93 -7.58 -18.88
C ARG A 240 -17.57 -8.13 -20.17
N ASN A 241 -17.35 -9.40 -20.46
CA ASN A 241 -17.83 -10.11 -21.65
C ASN A 241 -17.24 -9.63 -22.99
N GLU A 242 -16.22 -8.80 -22.98
CA GLU A 242 -15.43 -8.51 -24.18
C GLU A 242 -14.35 -9.56 -24.43
N ASN A 243 -13.80 -9.57 -25.64
CA ASN A 243 -12.76 -10.48 -26.05
C ASN A 243 -11.38 -9.83 -25.89
N TYR A 244 -10.47 -10.50 -25.19
CA TYR A 244 -9.10 -10.06 -24.96
C TYR A 244 -8.11 -11.11 -25.48
N LYS A 245 -7.06 -10.66 -26.11
CA LYS A 245 -5.95 -11.52 -26.54
C LYS A 245 -5.09 -11.89 -25.34
N HIS A 246 -4.98 -13.17 -25.06
CA HIS A 246 -3.98 -13.71 -24.15
C HIS A 246 -2.68 -13.89 -24.94
N VAL A 247 -1.70 -13.01 -24.76
CA VAL A 247 -0.52 -12.90 -25.63
C VAL A 247 0.27 -14.19 -25.69
N ARG A 248 0.68 -14.76 -24.55
CA ARG A 248 1.47 -16.00 -24.50
C ARG A 248 0.80 -17.21 -25.17
N LEU A 249 -0.53 -17.31 -25.09
CA LEU A 249 -1.27 -18.43 -25.69
C LEU A 249 -1.75 -18.14 -27.11
N ASP A 250 -1.58 -16.91 -27.60
CA ASP A 250 -2.11 -16.40 -28.86
C ASP A 250 -3.60 -16.75 -29.04
N LYS A 251 -4.40 -16.52 -28.01
CA LYS A 251 -5.79 -16.94 -27.95
C LYS A 251 -6.69 -15.82 -27.43
N MET A 252 -7.84 -15.66 -28.06
CA MET A 252 -8.89 -14.77 -27.55
C MET A 252 -9.61 -15.42 -26.36
N MET A 253 -9.77 -14.66 -25.28
CA MET A 253 -10.46 -15.07 -24.06
C MET A 253 -11.55 -14.08 -23.70
N ARG A 254 -12.62 -14.56 -23.09
CA ARG A 254 -13.75 -13.77 -22.65
C ARG A 254 -14.09 -14.09 -21.19
N PHE A 255 -14.35 -13.06 -20.40
CA PHE A 255 -14.58 -13.20 -18.98
C PHE A 255 -15.99 -12.76 -18.60
N SER A 256 -16.81 -13.71 -18.16
CA SER A 256 -18.21 -13.46 -17.77
C SER A 256 -18.38 -13.04 -16.30
N SER A 257 -17.42 -13.36 -15.46
CA SER A 257 -17.48 -13.15 -14.00
C SER A 257 -16.19 -12.56 -13.45
N PRO A 258 -15.71 -11.43 -14.00
CA PRO A 258 -14.57 -10.74 -13.43
C PRO A 258 -14.95 -10.20 -12.05
N THR A 259 -14.01 -10.14 -11.11
CA THR A 259 -14.28 -9.83 -9.72
C THR A 259 -13.34 -8.77 -9.17
N ALA A 260 -13.89 -7.88 -8.34
CA ALA A 260 -13.13 -7.05 -7.41
C ALA A 260 -13.32 -7.57 -5.98
N PHE A 261 -12.33 -7.32 -5.16
CA PHE A 261 -12.33 -7.71 -3.76
C PHE A 261 -12.23 -6.47 -2.88
N MET A 262 -13.14 -6.34 -1.93
CA MET A 262 -13.04 -5.38 -0.84
C MET A 262 -13.07 -6.18 0.47
N ALA A 263 -11.90 -6.43 1.03
CA ALA A 263 -11.67 -7.36 2.13
C ALA A 263 -12.22 -8.75 1.78
N GLN A 264 -13.21 -9.27 2.51
CA GLN A 264 -13.84 -10.56 2.23
C GLN A 264 -15.01 -10.49 1.24
N ARG A 265 -15.44 -9.27 0.86
CA ARG A 265 -16.56 -9.11 -0.06
C ARG A 265 -16.06 -9.21 -1.50
N LYS A 266 -16.70 -10.08 -2.26
CA LYS A 266 -16.49 -10.27 -3.69
C LYS A 266 -17.64 -9.63 -4.45
N SER A 267 -17.31 -8.77 -5.41
CA SER A 267 -18.29 -8.15 -6.32
C SER A 267 -17.92 -8.41 -7.78
N THR A 268 -18.90 -8.51 -8.65
CA THR A 268 -18.65 -8.59 -10.08
C THR A 268 -18.31 -7.19 -10.59
N VAL A 269 -17.33 -7.11 -11.50
CA VAL A 269 -16.87 -5.88 -12.13
C VAL A 269 -17.39 -5.85 -13.55
N ASP A 270 -18.09 -4.79 -13.94
CA ASP A 270 -18.52 -4.58 -15.32
C ASP A 270 -17.45 -3.85 -16.13
N GLU A 271 -16.80 -2.85 -15.53
CA GLU A 271 -15.71 -2.07 -16.12
C GLU A 271 -14.57 -1.86 -15.11
N ALA A 272 -13.34 -1.78 -15.60
CA ALA A 272 -12.18 -1.39 -14.80
C ALA A 272 -11.21 -0.55 -15.64
N TYR A 273 -10.53 0.38 -14.98
CA TYR A 273 -9.73 1.43 -15.58
C TYR A 273 -8.24 1.28 -15.20
N PRO A 274 -7.32 1.99 -15.88
CA PRO A 274 -5.91 1.96 -15.53
C PRO A 274 -5.66 2.21 -14.04
N GLY A 275 -4.83 1.36 -13.44
CA GLY A 275 -4.57 1.33 -11.99
C GLY A 275 -5.46 0.34 -11.23
N ASP A 276 -6.62 -0.02 -11.75
CA ASP A 276 -7.49 -1.02 -11.12
C ASP A 276 -6.92 -2.43 -11.19
N ILE A 277 -7.38 -3.26 -10.26
CA ILE A 277 -7.06 -4.67 -10.20
C ILE A 277 -8.33 -5.50 -10.34
N VAL A 278 -8.31 -6.38 -11.34
CA VAL A 278 -9.43 -7.28 -11.66
C VAL A 278 -9.03 -8.72 -11.41
N GLY A 279 -9.84 -9.46 -10.67
CA GLY A 279 -9.69 -10.91 -10.51
C GLY A 279 -10.43 -11.65 -11.62
N LEU A 280 -9.70 -12.40 -12.42
CA LEU A 280 -10.25 -13.19 -13.51
C LEU A 280 -10.32 -14.67 -13.12
N PRO A 281 -11.49 -15.32 -13.18
CA PRO A 281 -11.60 -16.76 -12.98
C PRO A 281 -10.73 -17.51 -13.98
N ASP A 282 -9.94 -18.45 -13.48
CA ASP A 282 -9.01 -19.25 -14.29
C ASP A 282 -9.12 -20.74 -13.97
N THR A 283 -8.95 -21.55 -14.98
CA THR A 283 -8.88 -23.02 -14.89
C THR A 283 -7.46 -23.57 -15.02
N GLY A 284 -6.44 -22.70 -14.88
CA GLY A 284 -5.03 -23.06 -14.96
C GLY A 284 -4.34 -22.63 -16.27
N ASN A 285 -4.92 -21.68 -16.98
CA ASN A 285 -4.33 -21.13 -18.23
C ASN A 285 -3.31 -20.04 -17.96
N PHE A 286 -3.53 -19.21 -16.92
CA PHE A 286 -2.69 -18.08 -16.61
C PHE A 286 -1.40 -18.48 -15.89
N LYS A 287 -0.35 -17.73 -16.21
CA LYS A 287 0.90 -17.66 -15.46
C LYS A 287 1.15 -16.21 -14.99
N ILE A 288 1.90 -16.06 -13.92
CA ILE A 288 2.35 -14.74 -13.49
C ILE A 288 3.21 -14.14 -14.60
N GLY A 289 2.94 -12.89 -14.97
CA GLY A 289 3.55 -12.20 -16.09
C GLY A 289 2.78 -12.31 -17.41
N ASP A 290 1.74 -13.12 -17.49
CA ASP A 290 0.91 -13.17 -18.69
C ASP A 290 0.22 -11.83 -18.95
N THR A 291 0.10 -11.46 -20.20
CA THR A 291 -0.50 -10.22 -20.65
C THR A 291 -1.82 -10.48 -21.37
N LEU A 292 -2.80 -9.63 -21.09
CA LEU A 292 -4.05 -9.51 -21.81
C LEU A 292 -4.11 -8.16 -22.49
N THR A 293 -4.51 -8.14 -23.78
CA THR A 293 -4.60 -6.91 -24.58
C THR A 293 -5.84 -6.89 -25.49
N ALA A 294 -6.13 -5.74 -26.07
CA ALA A 294 -7.12 -5.60 -27.13
C ALA A 294 -6.67 -6.17 -28.48
N GLY A 295 -5.45 -6.75 -28.58
CA GLY A 295 -4.93 -7.39 -29.81
C GLY A 295 -3.44 -7.23 -30.03
N GLU A 296 -2.79 -6.24 -29.42
CA GLU A 296 -1.35 -6.01 -29.52
C GLU A 296 -0.57 -7.07 -28.73
N ASP A 297 0.62 -7.43 -29.23
CA ASP A 297 1.55 -8.31 -28.50
C ASP A 297 2.45 -7.48 -27.60
N LEU A 298 2.16 -7.49 -26.29
CA LEU A 298 2.91 -6.79 -25.27
C LEU A 298 3.42 -7.76 -24.19
N HIS A 299 4.67 -7.54 -23.73
CA HIS A 299 5.29 -8.29 -22.64
C HIS A 299 5.81 -7.32 -21.57
N TYR A 300 5.11 -7.22 -20.46
CA TYR A 300 5.46 -6.30 -19.38
C TYR A 300 6.74 -6.72 -18.66
N LYS A 301 7.59 -5.73 -18.35
CA LYS A 301 8.85 -5.88 -17.62
C LYS A 301 8.68 -5.68 -16.12
N GLY A 302 9.69 -6.13 -15.35
CA GLY A 302 9.82 -5.78 -13.94
C GLY A 302 9.05 -6.67 -12.98
N LEU A 303 8.42 -7.75 -13.45
CA LEU A 303 7.90 -8.78 -12.57
C LEU A 303 9.07 -9.63 -12.04
N PRO A 304 9.21 -9.78 -10.73
CA PRO A 304 10.31 -10.55 -10.18
C PRO A 304 10.15 -12.04 -10.52
N SER A 305 11.21 -12.64 -11.04
CA SER A 305 11.33 -14.08 -11.22
C SER A 305 12.27 -14.62 -10.15
N PHE A 306 11.78 -15.52 -9.33
CA PHE A 306 12.57 -16.16 -8.27
C PHE A 306 13.05 -17.52 -8.74
N SER A 307 14.34 -17.77 -8.59
CA SER A 307 14.90 -19.08 -8.83
C SER A 307 14.52 -20.02 -7.69
N PRO A 308 14.01 -21.25 -7.97
CA PRO A 308 13.74 -22.22 -6.93
C PRO A 308 15.01 -22.59 -6.16
N GLU A 309 14.96 -22.52 -4.83
CA GLU A 309 16.07 -22.94 -3.95
C GLU A 309 16.02 -24.43 -3.62
N MET A 310 14.85 -25.02 -3.65
CA MET A 310 14.64 -26.44 -3.38
C MET A 310 13.72 -27.08 -4.42
N PHE A 311 14.13 -28.26 -4.88
CA PHE A 311 13.32 -29.10 -5.75
C PHE A 311 12.85 -30.34 -4.98
N LYS A 312 11.57 -30.66 -5.07
CA LYS A 312 10.99 -31.88 -4.52
C LYS A 312 10.15 -32.59 -5.57
N TYR A 313 10.28 -33.90 -5.64
CA TYR A 313 9.36 -34.73 -6.40
C TYR A 313 8.10 -34.96 -5.56
N ILE A 314 6.94 -34.74 -6.19
CA ILE A 314 5.65 -35.14 -5.61
C ILE A 314 5.23 -36.39 -6.38
N GLU A 315 5.18 -37.49 -5.67
CA GLU A 315 4.76 -38.79 -6.20
C GLU A 315 3.36 -39.13 -5.74
N ASN A 316 2.47 -39.36 -6.68
CA ASN A 316 1.11 -39.81 -6.34
C ASN A 316 1.12 -41.31 -6.10
N THR A 317 1.05 -41.72 -4.83
CA THR A 317 1.07 -43.13 -4.41
C THR A 317 -0.24 -43.86 -4.64
N ASP A 318 -1.32 -43.13 -4.98
CA ASP A 318 -2.64 -43.71 -5.28
C ASP A 318 -3.16 -43.21 -6.63
N PRO A 319 -3.00 -43.99 -7.72
CA PRO A 319 -3.44 -43.59 -9.07
C PRO A 319 -4.95 -43.27 -9.15
N MET A 320 -5.77 -43.82 -8.25
CA MET A 320 -7.21 -43.56 -8.23
C MET A 320 -7.56 -42.18 -7.66
N LYS A 321 -6.61 -41.55 -6.95
CA LYS A 321 -6.75 -40.18 -6.39
C LYS A 321 -6.05 -39.10 -7.24
N THR A 322 -5.67 -39.41 -8.43
CA THR A 322 -4.98 -38.43 -9.35
C THR A 322 -5.83 -37.21 -9.61
N LYS A 323 -7.14 -37.25 -9.37
CA LYS A 323 -8.08 -36.13 -9.54
C LYS A 323 -8.41 -35.36 -8.25
N GLN A 324 -7.89 -35.74 -7.13
CA GLN A 324 -8.00 -35.04 -5.84
C GLN A 324 -6.78 -34.17 -5.62
#